data_2a7b80a96c3aa96491d5b344b52da587
#
_entry.id   2a7b80a96c3aa96491d5b344b52da587
#
_cell.length_a   1.000
_cell.length_b   1.000
_cell.length_c   1.000
_cell.angle_alpha   90.00
_cell.angle_beta   90.00
_cell.angle_gamma   90.00
#
_symmetry.space_group_name_H-M   'P 1'
#
loop_
_entity.id
_entity.type
_entity.pdbx_description
1 polymer ?
#
loop_
_entity_poly.entity_id
_entity_poly.type
_entity_poly.pdbx_seq_one_letter_code
_entity_poly.pdbx_strand_id
1 'polypeptide(L)'
;SQLGVVQPGDRLVAFADDFADAFARGFDAFDVVLVGEPSVAAFASASEGFDASFEVEGPHLWWFVNSIGGFGLRVPDLRTLGRAAREAHALLVVDNTVASVFGCDSLRLGAVLSLEALDRVCAGRAPRKLVAASVARSQLKRHRVDAAAEFAHALLAGCGAPVLDLSADEADVLERGLETLDARMQAHFDRARALAEYLAANEMVRNVRYPGLTSHPDHAVATGILEHGFGPAVEFDLMDCIAGEFFSILPDEFRTSPAGGSTTRLSAPRGKPGERHPPLRRHRRPSAGGCHSR
;
A
#
# COMPACT_ATOMS: atom_id res chain seq x y z
N SER A 1 -9.62 -25.74 -16.09
CA SER A 1 -9.21 -26.26 -14.79
C SER A 1 -9.25 -25.13 -13.79
N GLN A 2 -10.19 -25.22 -12.87
CA GLN A 2 -10.33 -24.29 -11.76
C GLN A 2 -9.18 -24.55 -10.79
N LEU A 3 -8.18 -23.69 -10.79
CA LEU A 3 -7.20 -23.61 -9.74
C LEU A 3 -7.90 -22.97 -8.52
N GLY A 4 -8.47 -23.81 -7.67
CA GLY A 4 -9.19 -23.37 -6.50
C GLY A 4 -8.26 -23.35 -5.30
N VAL A 5 -7.69 -22.18 -5.00
CA VAL A 5 -6.84 -21.99 -3.83
C VAL A 5 -7.44 -21.04 -2.83
N VAL A 6 -8.26 -20.16 -3.30
CA VAL A 6 -9.19 -19.47 -2.43
C VAL A 6 -10.44 -20.34 -2.34
N GLN A 7 -10.62 -20.96 -1.20
CA GLN A 7 -11.75 -21.83 -0.98
C GLN A 7 -12.90 -21.06 -0.32
N PRO A 8 -14.15 -21.42 -0.64
CA PRO A 8 -15.27 -20.94 0.16
C PRO A 8 -15.04 -21.34 1.63
N GLY A 9 -14.93 -20.32 2.49
CA GLY A 9 -14.64 -20.53 3.91
C GLY A 9 -13.27 -20.00 4.35
N ASP A 10 -12.41 -19.56 3.46
CA ASP A 10 -11.20 -18.85 3.83
C ASP A 10 -11.54 -17.54 4.54
N ARG A 11 -10.76 -17.19 5.57
CA ARG A 11 -10.87 -15.90 6.27
C ARG A 11 -9.72 -14.99 5.89
N LEU A 12 -10.04 -13.74 5.55
CA LEU A 12 -9.08 -12.67 5.34
C LEU A 12 -9.23 -11.62 6.44
N VAL A 13 -8.21 -11.48 7.27
CA VAL A 13 -8.12 -10.38 8.24
C VAL A 13 -7.24 -9.30 7.64
N ALA A 14 -7.76 -8.08 7.53
CA ALA A 14 -7.03 -6.97 6.93
C ALA A 14 -7.14 -5.68 7.76
N PHE A 15 -6.10 -4.85 7.73
CA PHE A 15 -6.18 -3.51 8.30
C PHE A 15 -7.13 -2.66 7.45
N ALA A 16 -8.12 -2.04 8.10
CA ALA A 16 -9.23 -1.36 7.42
C ALA A 16 -8.77 -0.26 6.47
N ASP A 17 -7.75 0.52 6.88
CA ASP A 17 -7.24 1.62 6.08
C ASP A 17 -6.41 1.16 4.86
N ASP A 18 -5.89 -0.07 4.89
CA ASP A 18 -5.17 -0.68 3.77
C ASP A 18 -6.12 -1.33 2.76
N PHE A 19 -7.34 -1.67 3.21
CA PHE A 19 -8.30 -2.42 2.43
C PHE A 19 -9.31 -1.50 1.76
N ALA A 20 -9.01 -1.06 0.54
CA ALA A 20 -9.91 -0.19 -0.22
C ALA A 20 -11.12 -0.96 -0.77
N ASP A 21 -12.29 -0.27 -0.91
CA ASP A 21 -13.54 -0.82 -1.48
C ASP A 21 -13.34 -1.51 -2.85
N ALA A 22 -12.30 -1.13 -3.60
CA ALA A 22 -11.96 -1.76 -4.87
C ALA A 22 -11.43 -3.20 -4.69
N PHE A 23 -10.78 -3.48 -3.55
CA PHE A 23 -10.34 -4.83 -3.19
C PHE A 23 -11.51 -5.70 -2.74
N ALA A 24 -12.46 -5.14 -1.99
CA ALA A 24 -13.59 -5.88 -1.45
C ALA A 24 -14.35 -6.70 -2.51
N ARG A 25 -14.46 -6.16 -3.74
CA ARG A 25 -15.16 -6.84 -4.84
C ARG A 25 -14.44 -8.06 -5.41
N GLY A 26 -13.15 -8.21 -5.16
CA GLY A 26 -12.35 -9.38 -5.58
C GLY A 26 -12.33 -10.51 -4.54
N PHE A 27 -12.88 -10.26 -3.35
CA PHE A 27 -12.82 -11.17 -2.21
C PHE A 27 -14.19 -11.68 -1.76
N ASP A 28 -15.17 -11.71 -2.67
CA ASP A 28 -16.54 -12.22 -2.37
C ASP A 28 -16.55 -13.67 -1.87
N ALA A 29 -15.48 -14.43 -2.10
CA ALA A 29 -15.33 -15.80 -1.65
C ALA A 29 -14.77 -15.92 -0.22
N PHE A 30 -14.28 -14.81 0.38
CA PHE A 30 -13.68 -14.77 1.70
C PHE A 30 -14.65 -14.29 2.79
N ASP A 31 -14.47 -14.79 3.99
CA ASP A 31 -14.94 -14.14 5.20
C ASP A 31 -13.97 -12.98 5.55
N VAL A 32 -14.29 -11.76 5.14
CA VAL A 32 -13.42 -10.58 5.31
C VAL A 32 -13.69 -9.92 6.65
N VAL A 33 -12.67 -9.87 7.51
CA VAL A 33 -12.70 -9.20 8.80
C VAL A 33 -11.72 -8.02 8.79
N LEU A 34 -12.25 -6.81 9.01
CA LEU A 34 -11.44 -5.59 9.03
C LEU A 34 -11.08 -5.22 10.47
N VAL A 35 -9.79 -4.95 10.72
CA VAL A 35 -9.29 -4.49 12.01
C VAL A 35 -8.95 -3.00 11.96
N GLY A 36 -9.18 -2.28 13.05
CA GLY A 36 -8.94 -0.83 13.14
C GLY A 36 -7.48 -0.45 13.40
N GLU A 37 -6.63 -1.42 13.75
CA GLU A 37 -5.21 -1.21 14.02
C GLU A 37 -4.37 -2.35 13.45
N PRO A 38 -3.20 -2.07 12.85
CA PRO A 38 -2.33 -3.09 12.30
C PRO A 38 -1.44 -3.73 13.38
N SER A 39 -2.05 -4.22 14.45
CA SER A 39 -1.38 -4.79 15.62
C SER A 39 -1.63 -6.30 15.77
N VAL A 40 -0.68 -7.01 16.38
CA VAL A 40 -0.82 -8.45 16.68
C VAL A 40 -2.11 -8.75 17.44
N ALA A 41 -2.44 -7.94 18.46
CA ALA A 41 -3.62 -8.15 19.27
C ALA A 41 -4.92 -8.07 18.43
N ALA A 42 -5.02 -7.09 17.53
CA ALA A 42 -6.18 -6.92 16.66
C ALA A 42 -6.34 -8.08 15.68
N PHE A 43 -5.23 -8.50 15.03
CA PHE A 43 -5.24 -9.61 14.08
C PHE A 43 -5.54 -10.95 14.78
N ALA A 44 -4.93 -11.21 15.94
CA ALA A 44 -5.18 -12.42 16.71
C ALA A 44 -6.64 -12.51 17.15
N SER A 45 -7.20 -11.42 17.71
CA SER A 45 -8.61 -11.39 18.13
C SER A 45 -9.57 -11.60 16.95
N ALA A 46 -9.29 -11.01 15.79
CA ALA A 46 -10.09 -11.22 14.58
C ALA A 46 -10.00 -12.65 14.01
N SER A 47 -8.99 -13.40 14.44
CA SER A 47 -8.76 -14.79 14.05
C SER A 47 -9.37 -15.81 15.03
N GLU A 48 -9.85 -15.36 16.18
CA GLU A 48 -10.42 -16.26 17.20
C GLU A 48 -11.59 -17.08 16.64
N GLY A 49 -11.62 -18.35 17.01
CA GLY A 49 -12.68 -19.28 16.60
C GLY A 49 -12.59 -19.74 15.13
N PHE A 50 -11.54 -19.33 14.40
CA PHE A 50 -11.29 -19.84 13.06
C PHE A 50 -10.32 -21.02 13.11
N ASP A 51 -10.75 -22.17 12.63
CA ASP A 51 -9.95 -23.40 12.59
C ASP A 51 -9.15 -23.42 11.28
N ALA A 52 -7.99 -22.78 11.29
CA ALA A 52 -7.11 -22.67 10.14
C ALA A 52 -6.40 -23.97 9.85
N SER A 53 -6.51 -24.46 8.63
CA SER A 53 -5.70 -25.57 8.13
C SER A 53 -4.49 -25.07 7.35
N PHE A 54 -3.39 -25.83 7.47
CA PHE A 54 -2.24 -25.69 6.56
C PHE A 54 -2.25 -26.69 5.42
N GLU A 55 -3.26 -27.55 5.37
CA GLU A 55 -3.41 -28.52 4.30
C GLU A 55 -4.00 -27.84 3.06
N VAL A 56 -3.66 -28.36 1.88
CA VAL A 56 -4.06 -27.80 0.58
C VAL A 56 -5.60 -27.73 0.43
N GLU A 57 -6.32 -28.57 1.14
CA GLU A 57 -7.78 -28.71 1.01
C GLU A 57 -8.58 -28.15 2.22
N GLY A 58 -7.94 -27.43 3.13
CA GLY A 58 -8.60 -26.84 4.30
C GLY A 58 -8.84 -25.32 4.18
N PRO A 59 -9.70 -24.74 5.01
CA PRO A 59 -9.88 -23.30 5.04
C PRO A 59 -8.61 -22.61 5.54
N HIS A 60 -8.20 -21.55 4.85
CA HIS A 60 -6.99 -20.81 5.15
C HIS A 60 -7.30 -19.50 5.86
N LEU A 61 -6.42 -19.11 6.77
CA LEU A 61 -6.42 -17.81 7.44
C LEU A 61 -5.36 -16.92 6.81
N TRP A 62 -5.78 -15.77 6.31
CA TRP A 62 -4.93 -14.79 5.65
C TRP A 62 -4.88 -13.52 6.47
N TRP A 63 -3.68 -13.00 6.70
CA TRP A 63 -3.45 -11.68 7.29
C TRP A 63 -2.86 -10.76 6.24
N PHE A 64 -3.50 -9.63 5.99
CA PHE A 64 -3.09 -8.67 4.97
C PHE A 64 -2.80 -7.30 5.57
N VAL A 65 -1.61 -6.77 5.28
CA VAL A 65 -1.17 -5.42 5.65
C VAL A 65 -0.31 -4.81 4.56
N ASN A 66 -0.20 -3.49 4.54
CA ASN A 66 0.83 -2.80 3.76
C ASN A 66 2.10 -2.63 4.61
N SER A 67 3.27 -2.63 3.98
CA SER A 67 4.53 -2.31 4.68
C SER A 67 4.58 -0.85 5.15
N ILE A 68 4.03 0.05 4.33
CA ILE A 68 3.70 1.44 4.67
C ILE A 68 2.34 1.70 4.03
N GLY A 69 1.33 2.02 4.80
CA GLY A 69 0.00 2.20 4.23
C GLY A 69 -1.02 2.86 5.12
N GLY A 70 -2.26 2.81 4.67
CA GLY A 70 -3.41 3.36 5.34
C GLY A 70 -3.38 4.88 5.50
N PHE A 71 -4.38 5.38 6.23
CA PHE A 71 -4.38 6.76 6.67
C PHE A 71 -3.30 6.98 7.73
N GLY A 72 -2.47 7.98 7.51
CA GLY A 72 -1.37 8.30 8.41
C GLY A 72 -0.07 7.55 8.12
N LEU A 73 0.04 6.83 7.01
CA LEU A 73 1.24 6.09 6.61
C LEU A 73 1.73 5.12 7.70
N ARG A 74 0.80 4.34 8.25
CA ARG A 74 1.06 3.37 9.32
C ARG A 74 2.10 2.34 8.90
N VAL A 75 2.93 1.94 9.84
CA VAL A 75 3.99 0.95 9.65
C VAL A 75 3.81 -0.17 10.67
N PRO A 76 3.23 -1.31 10.27
CA PRO A 76 3.06 -2.44 11.18
C PRO A 76 4.40 -3.11 11.52
N ASP A 77 4.56 -3.62 12.71
CA ASP A 77 5.71 -4.46 13.06
C ASP A 77 5.61 -5.84 12.38
N LEU A 78 6.14 -5.91 11.16
CA LEU A 78 6.08 -7.14 10.35
C LEU A 78 6.78 -8.33 11.00
N ARG A 79 7.80 -8.10 11.86
CA ARG A 79 8.49 -9.20 12.57
C ARG A 79 7.59 -9.86 13.60
N THR A 80 6.89 -9.03 14.40
CA THR A 80 5.96 -9.55 15.40
C THR A 80 4.72 -10.11 14.77
N LEU A 81 4.16 -9.47 13.72
CA LEU A 81 3.04 -9.99 12.95
C LEU A 81 3.38 -11.33 12.28
N GLY A 82 4.54 -11.44 11.64
CA GLY A 82 4.96 -12.68 10.99
C GLY A 82 5.19 -13.85 11.97
N ARG A 83 5.60 -13.56 13.20
CA ARG A 83 5.69 -14.56 14.26
C ARG A 83 4.30 -14.99 14.72
N ALA A 84 3.45 -14.01 15.05
CA ALA A 84 2.09 -14.28 15.52
C ALA A 84 1.24 -14.97 14.43
N ALA A 85 1.40 -14.59 13.16
CA ALA A 85 0.72 -15.26 12.07
C ALA A 85 1.10 -16.76 12.01
N ARG A 86 2.37 -17.10 12.18
CA ARG A 86 2.80 -18.52 12.24
C ARG A 86 2.18 -19.27 13.41
N GLU A 87 2.09 -18.62 14.58
CA GLU A 87 1.47 -19.20 15.79
C GLU A 87 -0.04 -19.40 15.61
N ALA A 88 -0.71 -18.45 14.92
CA ALA A 88 -2.12 -18.52 14.59
C ALA A 88 -2.42 -19.37 13.34
N HIS A 89 -1.44 -20.02 12.75
CA HIS A 89 -1.57 -20.74 11.48
C HIS A 89 -2.06 -19.86 10.32
N ALA A 90 -1.81 -18.55 10.38
CA ALA A 90 -2.15 -17.60 9.35
C ALA A 90 -1.01 -17.40 8.33
N LEU A 91 -1.38 -17.03 7.12
CA LEU A 91 -0.49 -16.67 6.02
C LEU A 91 -0.40 -15.14 5.94
N LEU A 92 0.77 -14.58 6.30
CA LEU A 92 0.97 -13.14 6.25
C LEU A 92 1.28 -12.69 4.82
N VAL A 93 0.42 -11.85 4.27
CA VAL A 93 0.56 -11.20 2.96
C VAL A 93 0.87 -9.72 3.19
N VAL A 94 1.91 -9.22 2.53
CA VAL A 94 2.32 -7.82 2.64
C VAL A 94 2.28 -7.15 1.27
N ASP A 95 1.49 -6.08 1.14
CA ASP A 95 1.64 -5.16 0.00
C ASP A 95 2.82 -4.22 0.28
N ASN A 96 3.90 -4.46 -0.44
CA ASN A 96 5.17 -3.74 -0.31
C ASN A 96 5.33 -2.63 -1.35
N THR A 97 4.26 -2.22 -2.00
CA THR A 97 4.31 -1.28 -3.13
C THR A 97 4.92 0.07 -2.76
N VAL A 98 4.64 0.59 -1.56
CA VAL A 98 5.10 1.94 -1.14
C VAL A 98 6.58 1.93 -0.76
N ALA A 99 7.00 0.99 0.08
CA ALA A 99 8.40 0.86 0.48
C ALA A 99 9.26 0.26 -0.62
N SER A 100 8.71 -0.60 -1.45
CA SER A 100 9.35 -1.54 -2.36
C SER A 100 10.35 -2.49 -1.67
N VAL A 101 10.89 -3.42 -2.41
CA VAL A 101 11.98 -4.27 -1.92
C VAL A 101 13.21 -3.46 -1.49
N PHE A 102 13.37 -2.24 -2.03
CA PHE A 102 14.45 -1.33 -1.63
C PHE A 102 14.31 -0.85 -0.17
N GLY A 103 13.11 -0.51 0.26
CA GLY A 103 12.87 0.04 1.60
C GLY A 103 12.39 -0.95 2.64
N CYS A 104 11.93 -2.15 2.23
CA CYS A 104 11.45 -3.17 3.16
C CYS A 104 11.57 -4.57 2.57
N ASP A 105 12.37 -5.43 3.20
CA ASP A 105 12.40 -6.86 2.88
C ASP A 105 11.31 -7.60 3.70
N SER A 106 10.08 -7.49 3.24
CA SER A 106 8.91 -8.05 3.94
C SER A 106 8.98 -9.59 4.10
N LEU A 107 9.60 -10.30 3.14
CA LEU A 107 9.76 -11.76 3.19
C LEU A 107 10.73 -12.15 4.30
N ARG A 108 11.83 -11.41 4.50
CA ARG A 108 12.78 -11.63 5.59
C ARG A 108 12.14 -11.30 6.95
N LEU A 109 11.20 -10.37 6.98
CA LEU A 109 10.47 -9.98 8.19
C LEU A 109 9.34 -10.94 8.56
N GLY A 110 9.04 -11.93 7.71
CA GLY A 110 8.12 -13.01 8.05
C GLY A 110 6.87 -13.11 7.18
N ALA A 111 6.73 -12.27 6.16
CA ALA A 111 5.70 -12.45 5.16
C ALA A 111 5.90 -13.77 4.40
N VAL A 112 4.80 -14.44 4.08
CA VAL A 112 4.79 -15.60 3.20
C VAL A 112 4.75 -15.13 1.75
N LEU A 113 3.99 -14.07 1.50
CA LEU A 113 3.79 -13.47 0.20
C LEU A 113 4.03 -11.96 0.28
N SER A 114 4.86 -11.44 -0.61
CA SER A 114 5.06 -10.01 -0.84
C SER A 114 4.46 -9.62 -2.19
N LEU A 115 3.60 -8.61 -2.19
CA LEU A 115 3.02 -8.04 -3.39
C LEU A 115 3.67 -6.68 -3.66
N GLU A 116 3.94 -6.38 -4.92
CA GLU A 116 4.54 -5.11 -5.31
C GLU A 116 4.01 -4.64 -6.66
N ALA A 117 3.43 -3.46 -6.72
CA ALA A 117 2.97 -2.86 -7.97
C ALA A 117 4.17 -2.31 -8.76
N LEU A 118 4.66 -3.07 -9.71
CA LEU A 118 5.85 -2.77 -10.51
C LEU A 118 5.70 -1.49 -11.34
N ASP A 119 4.51 -1.22 -11.84
CA ASP A 119 4.20 -0.03 -12.63
C ASP A 119 4.36 1.28 -11.87
N ARG A 120 4.30 1.23 -10.55
CA ARG A 120 4.38 2.42 -9.70
C ARG A 120 5.80 2.81 -9.35
N VAL A 121 6.61 1.83 -8.99
CA VAL A 121 7.93 2.07 -8.39
C VAL A 121 9.03 1.43 -9.22
N CYS A 122 8.97 0.12 -9.43
CA CYS A 122 10.07 -0.64 -10.00
C CYS A 122 10.34 -0.28 -11.46
N ALA A 123 9.31 -0.20 -12.28
CA ALA A 123 9.47 0.10 -13.71
C ALA A 123 9.72 1.59 -14.01
N GLY A 124 9.54 2.49 -13.04
CA GLY A 124 9.59 3.93 -13.26
C GLY A 124 8.45 4.45 -14.16
N ARG A 125 8.18 3.78 -15.27
CA ARG A 125 7.04 3.99 -16.20
C ARG A 125 6.69 2.70 -16.90
N ALA A 126 5.69 1.98 -16.40
CA ALA A 126 5.11 0.87 -17.16
C ALA A 126 3.89 1.34 -17.96
N PRO A 127 3.68 0.80 -19.16
CA PRO A 127 2.53 1.15 -19.99
C PRO A 127 1.20 0.62 -19.43
N ARG A 128 1.27 -0.38 -18.58
CA ARG A 128 0.12 -0.99 -17.91
C ARG A 128 0.43 -1.34 -16.46
N LYS A 129 -0.63 -1.66 -15.70
CA LYS A 129 -0.49 -2.12 -14.32
C LYS A 129 0.14 -3.52 -14.31
N LEU A 130 1.19 -3.64 -13.53
CA LEU A 130 1.92 -4.89 -13.30
C LEU A 130 2.09 -5.09 -11.80
N VAL A 131 1.91 -6.31 -11.33
CA VAL A 131 2.13 -6.70 -9.93
C VAL A 131 3.08 -7.88 -9.88
N ALA A 132 4.13 -7.76 -9.10
CA ALA A 132 4.95 -8.89 -8.73
C ALA A 132 4.39 -9.55 -7.47
N ALA A 133 4.40 -10.86 -7.44
CA ALA A 133 4.09 -11.67 -6.27
C ALA A 133 5.31 -12.52 -5.95
N SER A 134 5.97 -12.24 -4.82
CA SER A 134 7.19 -12.91 -4.39
C SER A 134 6.92 -13.76 -3.16
N VAL A 135 7.39 -15.01 -3.18
CA VAL A 135 7.19 -15.98 -2.10
C VAL A 135 8.54 -16.32 -1.47
N ALA A 136 8.58 -16.41 -0.14
CA ALA A 136 9.81 -16.75 0.58
C ALA A 136 10.26 -18.19 0.28
N ARG A 137 11.49 -18.37 -0.22
CA ARG A 137 12.07 -19.71 -0.52
C ARG A 137 12.08 -20.65 0.69
N SER A 138 12.22 -20.12 1.91
CA SER A 138 12.17 -20.91 3.14
C SER A 138 10.79 -21.52 3.39
N GLN A 139 9.76 -20.91 2.83
CA GLN A 139 8.39 -21.43 2.89
C GLN A 139 8.16 -22.50 1.82
N LEU A 140 8.94 -22.50 0.72
CA LEU A 140 8.89 -23.47 -0.37
C LEU A 140 9.07 -24.93 0.11
N LYS A 141 9.86 -25.15 1.13
CA LYS A 141 10.16 -26.50 1.65
C LYS A 141 9.07 -27.11 2.53
N ARG A 142 7.98 -26.39 2.82
CA ARG A 142 6.97 -26.78 3.82
C ARG A 142 5.54 -26.89 3.28
N HIS A 143 5.32 -27.32 2.05
CA HIS A 143 3.98 -27.49 1.43
C HIS A 143 3.08 -26.21 1.34
N ARG A 144 3.56 -25.05 1.83
CA ARG A 144 2.81 -23.77 1.84
C ARG A 144 3.03 -22.93 0.62
N VAL A 145 3.92 -23.34 -0.26
CA VAL A 145 4.31 -22.56 -1.43
C VAL A 145 3.29 -22.63 -2.51
N ASP A 146 2.77 -23.82 -2.69
CA ASP A 146 1.74 -24.02 -3.69
C ASP A 146 0.54 -23.15 -3.32
N ALA A 147 0.12 -23.15 -2.05
CA ALA A 147 -0.94 -22.29 -1.56
C ALA A 147 -0.65 -20.78 -1.74
N ALA A 148 0.57 -20.30 -1.46
CA ALA A 148 0.90 -18.88 -1.59
C ALA A 148 1.03 -18.44 -3.07
N ALA A 149 1.62 -19.27 -3.92
CA ALA A 149 1.69 -19.02 -5.35
C ALA A 149 0.29 -19.02 -5.98
N GLU A 150 -0.53 -19.95 -5.58
CA GLU A 150 -1.92 -20.06 -6.02
C GLU A 150 -2.77 -18.90 -5.47
N PHE A 151 -2.59 -18.48 -4.20
CA PHE A 151 -3.21 -17.28 -3.67
C PHE A 151 -2.84 -16.03 -4.47
N ALA A 152 -1.57 -15.87 -4.81
CA ALA A 152 -1.15 -14.79 -5.70
C ALA A 152 -1.86 -14.86 -7.05
N HIS A 153 -1.98 -16.04 -7.63
CA HIS A 153 -2.75 -16.28 -8.85
C HIS A 153 -4.24 -15.97 -8.67
N ALA A 154 -4.85 -16.40 -7.59
CA ALA A 154 -6.26 -16.13 -7.29
C ALA A 154 -6.52 -14.64 -7.07
N LEU A 155 -5.62 -13.95 -6.35
CA LEU A 155 -5.69 -12.52 -6.10
C LEU A 155 -5.56 -11.72 -7.40
N LEU A 156 -4.64 -12.09 -8.27
CA LEU A 156 -4.46 -11.49 -9.59
C LEU A 156 -5.65 -11.78 -10.51
N ALA A 157 -6.17 -13.01 -10.51
CA ALA A 157 -7.36 -13.40 -11.27
C ALA A 157 -8.62 -12.70 -10.75
N GLY A 158 -8.82 -12.62 -9.44
CA GLY A 158 -9.93 -11.90 -8.78
C GLY A 158 -9.92 -10.40 -9.08
N CYS A 159 -8.74 -9.81 -9.27
CA CYS A 159 -8.60 -8.42 -9.72
C CYS A 159 -8.81 -8.26 -11.23
N GLY A 160 -9.17 -9.32 -11.96
CA GLY A 160 -9.33 -9.31 -13.41
C GLY A 160 -8.01 -9.11 -14.17
N ALA A 161 -6.89 -9.30 -13.49
CA ALA A 161 -5.57 -9.25 -14.11
C ALA A 161 -5.23 -10.63 -14.67
N PRO A 162 -5.07 -10.79 -15.99
CA PRO A 162 -4.59 -12.05 -16.53
C PRO A 162 -3.17 -12.32 -16.02
N VAL A 163 -2.85 -13.57 -15.74
CA VAL A 163 -1.45 -14.01 -15.65
C VAL A 163 -0.87 -13.80 -17.04
N LEU A 164 0.05 -12.88 -17.17
CA LEU A 164 0.50 -12.38 -18.45
C LEU A 164 1.92 -12.84 -18.72
N ASP A 165 2.11 -13.33 -19.92
CA ASP A 165 3.41 -13.29 -20.53
C ASP A 165 3.75 -11.81 -20.83
N LEU A 166 4.88 -11.36 -20.32
CA LEU A 166 5.41 -10.06 -20.65
C LEU A 166 5.85 -10.06 -22.11
N SER A 167 5.45 -9.05 -22.88
CA SER A 167 6.09 -8.82 -24.17
C SER A 167 7.56 -8.44 -23.98
N ALA A 168 8.37 -8.62 -25.02
CA ALA A 168 9.79 -8.24 -24.97
C ALA A 168 9.98 -6.76 -24.59
N ASP A 169 9.16 -5.87 -25.13
CA ASP A 169 9.22 -4.42 -24.83
C ASP A 169 8.89 -4.13 -23.36
N GLU A 170 7.95 -4.86 -22.77
CA GLU A 170 7.59 -4.70 -21.33
C GLU A 170 8.69 -5.25 -20.43
N ALA A 171 9.30 -6.37 -20.81
CA ALA A 171 10.45 -6.91 -20.09
C ALA A 171 11.62 -5.92 -20.09
N ASP A 172 11.92 -5.30 -21.24
CA ASP A 172 12.95 -4.27 -21.37
C ASP A 172 12.66 -3.03 -20.51
N VAL A 173 11.39 -2.61 -20.40
CA VAL A 173 11.00 -1.47 -19.54
C VAL A 173 11.22 -1.81 -18.08
N LEU A 174 10.86 -3.03 -17.65
CA LEU A 174 11.09 -3.49 -16.29
C LEU A 174 12.56 -3.61 -15.96
N GLU A 175 13.37 -4.20 -16.85
CA GLU A 175 14.81 -4.37 -16.65
C GLU A 175 15.50 -3.03 -16.45
N ARG A 176 15.28 -2.06 -17.35
CA ARG A 176 15.79 -0.69 -17.19
C ARG A 176 15.27 0.02 -15.95
N GLY A 177 14.03 -0.27 -15.57
CA GLY A 177 13.45 0.24 -14.32
C GLY A 177 14.16 -0.29 -13.09
N LEU A 178 14.48 -1.58 -13.09
CA LEU A 178 15.20 -2.24 -11.99
C LEU A 178 16.65 -1.78 -11.88
N GLU A 179 17.35 -1.56 -13.00
CA GLU A 179 18.73 -1.03 -13.00
C GLU A 179 18.84 0.33 -12.28
N THR A 180 17.81 1.13 -12.32
CA THR A 180 17.78 2.48 -11.70
C THR A 180 17.00 2.54 -10.40
N LEU A 181 16.46 1.41 -9.92
CA LEU A 181 15.54 1.36 -8.78
C LEU A 181 16.16 1.99 -7.53
N ASP A 182 17.34 1.54 -7.13
CA ASP A 182 18.00 1.97 -5.89
C ASP A 182 18.23 3.48 -5.89
N ALA A 183 18.81 4.02 -6.97
CA ALA A 183 19.09 5.45 -7.07
C ALA A 183 17.81 6.31 -7.06
N ARG A 184 16.75 5.84 -7.74
CA ARG A 184 15.46 6.54 -7.76
C ARG A 184 14.76 6.49 -6.41
N MET A 185 14.74 5.31 -5.77
CA MET A 185 14.09 5.15 -4.47
C MET A 185 14.82 5.93 -3.39
N GLN A 186 16.16 5.91 -3.38
CA GLN A 186 16.93 6.74 -2.45
C GLN A 186 16.58 8.23 -2.62
N ALA A 187 16.57 8.72 -3.86
CA ALA A 187 16.21 10.11 -4.13
C ALA A 187 14.75 10.44 -3.71
N HIS A 188 13.82 9.49 -3.84
CA HIS A 188 12.44 9.67 -3.36
C HIS A 188 12.37 9.71 -1.83
N PHE A 189 13.07 8.84 -1.14
CA PHE A 189 13.11 8.80 0.33
C PHE A 189 13.73 10.07 0.90
N ASP A 190 14.86 10.53 0.34
CA ASP A 190 15.54 11.75 0.77
C ASP A 190 14.66 12.99 0.57
N ARG A 191 13.98 13.08 -0.58
CA ARG A 191 13.05 14.19 -0.85
C ARG A 191 11.81 14.16 0.05
N ALA A 192 11.26 12.98 0.30
CA ALA A 192 10.12 12.84 1.20
C ALA A 192 10.49 13.25 2.63
N ARG A 193 11.67 12.84 3.10
CA ARG A 193 12.19 13.27 4.41
C ARG A 193 12.36 14.79 4.48
N ALA A 194 13.05 15.38 3.53
CA ALA A 194 13.28 16.84 3.50
C ALA A 194 11.94 17.59 3.43
N LEU A 195 10.98 17.11 2.64
CA LEU A 195 9.64 17.68 2.57
C LEU A 195 8.89 17.56 3.90
N ALA A 196 8.93 16.41 4.54
CA ALA A 196 8.27 16.18 5.83
C ALA A 196 8.83 17.10 6.93
N GLU A 197 10.15 17.24 7.01
CA GLU A 197 10.83 18.15 7.95
C GLU A 197 10.45 19.62 7.66
N TYR A 198 10.41 20.04 6.41
CA TYR A 198 9.99 21.38 6.00
C TYR A 198 8.51 21.65 6.36
N LEU A 199 7.62 20.72 6.05
CA LEU A 199 6.20 20.85 6.34
C LEU A 199 5.92 20.86 7.83
N ALA A 200 6.65 20.05 8.62
CA ALA A 200 6.51 20.02 10.07
C ALA A 200 6.92 21.34 10.77
N ALA A 201 7.79 22.12 10.14
CA ALA A 201 8.20 23.44 10.61
C ALA A 201 7.29 24.58 10.08
N ASN A 202 6.31 24.29 9.23
CA ASN A 202 5.47 25.31 8.61
C ASN A 202 4.17 25.52 9.39
N GLU A 203 3.92 26.74 9.83
CA GLU A 203 2.74 27.11 10.64
C GLU A 203 1.39 26.93 9.92
N MET A 204 1.40 26.88 8.58
CA MET A 204 0.21 26.69 7.76
C MET A 204 -0.17 25.21 7.56
N VAL A 205 0.68 24.30 8.09
CA VAL A 205 0.52 22.86 7.96
C VAL A 205 0.28 22.24 9.33
N ARG A 206 -0.63 21.28 9.37
CA ARG A 206 -0.93 20.50 10.58
C ARG A 206 -0.71 19.02 10.33
N ASN A 207 -0.51 18.27 11.40
CA ASN A 207 -0.53 16.81 11.39
C ASN A 207 0.32 16.20 10.26
N VAL A 208 1.58 16.62 10.14
CA VAL A 208 2.48 15.97 9.18
C VAL A 208 2.74 14.54 9.62
N ARG A 209 2.37 13.59 8.75
CA ARG A 209 2.53 12.15 8.99
C ARG A 209 3.59 11.62 8.05
N TYR A 210 4.67 11.20 8.61
CA TYR A 210 5.80 10.59 7.92
C TYR A 210 6.54 9.67 8.90
N PRO A 211 6.76 8.39 8.58
CA PRO A 211 7.34 7.44 9.52
C PRO A 211 8.73 7.84 10.05
N GLY A 212 9.44 8.70 9.32
CA GLY A 212 10.74 9.24 9.72
C GLY A 212 10.70 10.37 10.76
N LEU A 213 9.55 10.95 11.05
CA LEU A 213 9.41 11.94 12.10
C LEU A 213 9.21 11.25 13.47
N THR A 214 9.86 11.75 14.51
CA THR A 214 9.72 11.22 15.87
C THR A 214 8.31 11.38 16.44
N SER A 215 7.51 12.27 15.88
CA SER A 215 6.09 12.46 16.21
C SER A 215 5.17 11.39 15.61
N HIS A 216 5.67 10.58 14.66
CA HIS A 216 4.88 9.53 14.06
C HIS A 216 4.68 8.36 15.03
N PRO A 217 3.46 7.81 15.19
CA PRO A 217 3.18 6.77 16.18
C PRO A 217 4.02 5.51 15.96
N ASP A 218 4.34 5.17 14.72
CA ASP A 218 5.09 3.96 14.38
C ASP A 218 6.59 4.25 14.10
N HIS A 219 7.12 5.43 14.50
CA HIS A 219 8.52 5.80 14.22
C HIS A 219 9.53 4.76 14.72
N ALA A 220 9.33 4.26 15.95
CA ALA A 220 10.22 3.26 16.53
C ALA A 220 10.19 1.93 15.75
N VAL A 221 9.01 1.50 15.32
CA VAL A 221 8.83 0.31 14.48
C VAL A 221 9.47 0.53 13.12
N ALA A 222 9.19 1.66 12.48
CA ALA A 222 9.73 2.01 11.17
C ALA A 222 11.26 2.01 11.17
N THR A 223 11.88 2.56 12.22
CA THR A 223 13.35 2.53 12.40
C THR A 223 13.90 1.10 12.48
N GLY A 224 13.12 0.16 13.00
CA GLY A 224 13.54 -1.24 13.17
C GLY A 224 13.36 -2.13 11.95
N ILE A 225 12.46 -1.77 11.02
CA ILE A 225 12.09 -2.64 9.89
C ILE A 225 12.31 -2.05 8.51
N LEU A 226 12.31 -0.71 8.37
CA LEU A 226 12.57 -0.05 7.11
C LEU A 226 14.07 0.15 6.90
N GLU A 227 14.49 0.05 5.66
CA GLU A 227 15.87 0.21 5.20
C GLU A 227 15.98 1.44 4.29
N HIS A 228 17.14 2.06 4.24
CA HIS A 228 17.46 3.21 3.37
C HIS A 228 16.64 4.49 3.62
N GLY A 229 15.73 4.50 4.60
CA GLY A 229 14.86 5.62 4.93
C GLY A 229 13.45 5.17 5.32
N PHE A 230 12.48 6.07 5.20
CA PHE A 230 11.14 5.89 5.76
C PHE A 230 10.01 5.97 4.73
N GLY A 231 10.33 5.69 3.48
CA GLY A 231 9.37 5.68 2.38
C GLY A 231 9.28 7.00 1.60
N PRO A 232 8.64 6.97 0.43
CA PRO A 232 8.58 8.08 -0.52
C PRO A 232 7.34 8.98 -0.37
N ALA A 233 6.48 8.73 0.61
CA ALA A 233 5.21 9.40 0.78
C ALA A 233 5.18 10.25 2.05
N VAL A 234 4.54 11.40 1.98
CA VAL A 234 4.27 12.30 3.11
C VAL A 234 2.79 12.64 3.10
N GLU A 235 2.15 12.56 4.24
CA GLU A 235 0.77 12.97 4.43
C GLU A 235 0.72 14.17 5.37
N PHE A 236 -0.15 15.14 5.09
CA PHE A 236 -0.28 16.34 5.92
C PHE A 236 -1.66 16.97 5.77
N ASP A 237 -2.07 17.72 6.77
CA ASP A 237 -3.28 18.51 6.78
C ASP A 237 -2.94 19.99 6.61
N LEU A 238 -3.65 20.68 5.73
CA LEU A 238 -3.56 22.13 5.58
C LEU A 238 -4.55 22.82 6.52
N MET A 239 -4.25 24.05 6.92
CA MET A 239 -5.23 24.88 7.58
C MET A 239 -6.40 25.16 6.63
N ASP A 240 -7.63 25.17 7.16
CA ASP A 240 -8.86 25.30 6.38
C ASP A 240 -8.89 26.55 5.49
N CYS A 241 -8.25 27.64 5.94
CA CYS A 241 -8.19 28.91 5.21
C CYS A 241 -7.40 28.83 3.89
N ILE A 242 -6.48 27.85 3.73
CA ILE A 242 -5.64 27.74 2.53
C ILE A 242 -5.90 26.48 1.71
N ALA A 243 -6.60 25.50 2.27
CA ALA A 243 -6.80 24.21 1.61
C ALA A 243 -7.48 24.34 0.23
N GLY A 244 -8.48 25.24 0.10
CA GLY A 244 -9.18 25.48 -1.15
C GLY A 244 -8.32 26.16 -2.22
N GLU A 245 -7.49 27.11 -1.84
CA GLU A 245 -6.59 27.82 -2.75
C GLU A 245 -5.42 26.96 -3.16
N PHE A 246 -4.85 26.21 -2.23
CA PHE A 246 -3.70 25.35 -2.47
C PHE A 246 -3.91 24.42 -3.66
N PHE A 247 -5.05 23.71 -3.71
CA PHE A 247 -5.37 22.84 -4.82
C PHE A 247 -5.63 23.60 -6.14
N SER A 248 -6.03 24.87 -6.09
CA SER A 248 -6.32 25.66 -7.29
C SER A 248 -5.04 26.14 -8.00
N ILE A 249 -3.97 26.39 -7.26
CA ILE A 249 -2.70 26.89 -7.80
C ILE A 249 -1.74 25.78 -8.23
N LEU A 250 -2.02 24.53 -7.82
CA LEU A 250 -1.16 23.41 -8.23
C LEU A 250 -1.33 23.11 -9.72
N PRO A 251 -0.22 22.95 -10.45
CA PRO A 251 -0.24 22.47 -11.82
C PRO A 251 -0.94 21.11 -11.91
N ASP A 252 -1.68 20.88 -13.01
CA ASP A 252 -2.45 19.65 -13.20
C ASP A 252 -1.58 18.38 -13.19
N GLU A 253 -0.32 18.50 -13.58
CA GLU A 253 0.67 17.41 -13.54
C GLU A 253 0.93 16.85 -12.13
N PHE A 254 0.75 17.67 -11.08
CA PHE A 254 0.87 17.21 -9.69
C PHE A 254 -0.41 16.59 -9.13
N ARG A 255 -1.55 16.74 -9.83
CA ARG A 255 -2.88 16.29 -9.34
C ARG A 255 -3.24 14.88 -9.75
N THR A 256 -2.31 14.14 -10.34
CA THR A 256 -2.61 12.80 -10.86
C THR A 256 -2.35 11.71 -9.81
N SER A 257 -3.38 10.91 -9.55
CA SER A 257 -3.30 9.66 -8.79
C SER A 257 -3.18 8.46 -9.75
N PRO A 258 -2.57 7.36 -9.35
CA PRO A 258 -1.96 7.05 -8.07
C PRO A 258 -0.53 7.59 -7.93
N ALA A 259 -0.05 7.65 -6.66
CA ALA A 259 1.33 7.94 -6.34
C ALA A 259 2.29 6.90 -6.94
N GLY A 260 3.48 7.33 -7.31
CA GLY A 260 4.54 6.48 -7.87
C GLY A 260 5.09 7.01 -9.19
N GLY A 261 6.11 6.36 -9.71
CA GLY A 261 6.83 6.76 -10.91
C GLY A 261 7.99 7.71 -10.62
N SER A 262 8.40 8.49 -11.61
CA SER A 262 9.56 9.40 -11.54
C SER A 262 9.21 10.84 -11.13
N THR A 263 7.92 11.15 -10.90
CA THR A 263 7.45 12.51 -10.64
C THR A 263 6.74 12.59 -9.29
N THR A 264 6.87 13.76 -8.63
CA THR A 264 6.09 14.06 -7.43
C THR A 264 4.61 14.18 -7.78
N ARG A 265 3.76 13.56 -7.00
CA ARG A 265 2.31 13.60 -7.18
C ARG A 265 1.63 13.95 -5.88
N LEU A 266 0.55 14.70 -5.96
CA LEU A 266 -0.28 15.06 -4.85
C LEU A 266 -1.70 14.53 -5.07
N SER A 267 -2.26 13.89 -4.07
CA SER A 267 -3.68 13.50 -4.06
C SER A 267 -4.40 14.20 -2.91
N ALA A 268 -5.64 14.60 -3.15
CA ALA A 268 -6.50 15.04 -2.06
C ALA A 268 -6.74 13.88 -1.07
N PRO A 269 -6.99 14.17 0.22
CA PRO A 269 -7.20 13.14 1.22
C PRO A 269 -8.30 12.17 0.78
N ARG A 270 -8.04 10.90 0.94
CA ARG A 270 -9.12 9.91 0.95
C ARG A 270 -9.85 10.13 2.27
N GLY A 271 -11.16 10.39 2.23
CA GLY A 271 -11.98 10.40 3.43
C GLY A 271 -11.83 9.10 4.19
N LYS A 272 -12.06 9.14 5.49
CA LYS A 272 -12.16 7.92 6.28
C LYS A 272 -13.16 6.97 5.61
N PRO A 273 -12.94 5.65 5.64
CA PRO A 273 -13.92 4.69 5.13
C PRO A 273 -15.31 5.02 5.71
N GLY A 274 -16.27 5.36 4.85
CA GLY A 274 -17.61 5.76 5.24
C GLY A 274 -17.95 7.25 5.13
N GLU A 275 -16.99 8.17 5.01
CA GLU A 275 -17.25 9.57 4.73
C GLU A 275 -17.30 9.81 3.21
N ARG A 276 -18.50 10.08 2.69
CA ARG A 276 -18.65 10.55 1.31
C ARG A 276 -18.19 12.00 1.26
N HIS A 277 -17.02 12.27 0.73
CA HIS A 277 -16.66 13.63 0.38
C HIS A 277 -17.59 14.15 -0.72
N PRO A 278 -18.16 15.35 -0.56
CA PRO A 278 -18.88 15.99 -1.66
C PRO A 278 -17.90 16.14 -2.85
N PRO A 279 -18.38 15.92 -4.08
CA PRO A 279 -17.53 16.10 -5.25
C PRO A 279 -16.97 17.52 -5.23
N LEU A 280 -15.66 17.66 -5.44
CA LEU A 280 -14.98 18.94 -5.58
C LEU A 280 -15.79 19.79 -6.58
N ARG A 281 -16.50 20.80 -6.09
CA ARG A 281 -17.24 21.73 -6.95
C ARG A 281 -16.19 22.40 -7.83
N ARG A 282 -16.27 22.16 -9.14
CA ARG A 282 -15.57 22.98 -10.12
C ARG A 282 -16.02 24.41 -9.89
N HIS A 283 -15.19 25.23 -9.29
CA HIS A 283 -15.42 26.67 -9.25
C HIS A 283 -15.47 27.14 -10.71
N ARG A 284 -16.67 27.54 -11.16
CA ARG A 284 -16.78 28.31 -12.38
C ARG A 284 -15.89 29.56 -12.18
N ARG A 285 -14.98 29.79 -13.12
CA ARG A 285 -14.27 31.07 -13.21
C ARG A 285 -15.30 32.19 -13.05
N PRO A 286 -15.10 33.16 -12.17
CA PRO A 286 -15.94 34.36 -12.19
C PRO A 286 -15.80 34.97 -13.59
N SER A 287 -16.90 35.12 -14.28
CA SER A 287 -16.98 35.89 -15.50
C SER A 287 -16.45 37.29 -15.20
N ALA A 288 -15.51 37.78 -15.99
CA ALA A 288 -14.99 39.10 -15.93
C ALA A 288 -16.19 40.09 -16.10
N GLY A 289 -16.73 40.51 -14.99
CA GLY A 289 -17.72 41.55 -14.89
C GLY A 289 -17.03 42.88 -14.68
N GLY A 290 -17.22 43.79 -15.62
CA GLY A 290 -16.53 45.04 -15.76
C GLY A 290 -16.57 45.91 -14.50
N CYS A 291 -15.44 46.51 -14.23
CA CYS A 291 -15.28 47.65 -13.36
C CYS A 291 -15.94 48.86 -14.07
N HIS A 292 -17.11 49.29 -13.60
CA HIS A 292 -17.63 50.60 -13.94
C HIS A 292 -17.22 51.57 -12.84
N SER A 293 -16.45 52.54 -13.26
CA SER A 293 -16.11 53.79 -12.59
C SER A 293 -17.34 54.53 -12.09
N ARG A 294 -17.33 54.90 -10.82
CA ARG A 294 -17.72 56.24 -10.30
C ARG A 294 -16.92 56.55 -9.03
#